data_46b107058b2fad4e4fdc4c1652919597
#
_entry.id   46b107058b2fad4e4fdc4c1652919597
#
_cell.length_a   1.000
_cell.length_b   1.000
_cell.length_c   1.000
_cell.angle_alpha   90.00
_cell.angle_beta   90.00
_cell.angle_gamma   90.00
#
_symmetry.space_group_name_H-M   'P 1'
#
loop_
_entity.id
_entity.type
_entity.pdbx_description
1 polymer ?
#
loop_
_entity_poly.entity_id
_entity_poly.type
_entity_poly.pdbx_seq_one_letter_code
_entity_poly.pdbx_strand_id
1 'polypeptide(L)' 'RDREAKLKLYESRGVYEYWIVDWRLQQIEVYRREQAFLKLKMTLYASDTLESPLLPDFAYPIARLFM' A
#
# COMPACT_ATOMS: atom_id res chain seq x y z
N ARG A 1 11.32 10.55 9.82
CA ARG A 1 11.71 9.27 9.25
C ARG A 1 11.26 9.14 7.81
N ASP A 2 11.90 8.23 7.12
CA ASP A 2 11.63 8.03 5.69
C ASP A 2 10.17 7.80 5.39
N ARG A 3 9.52 6.94 6.19
CA ARG A 3 8.13 6.59 5.94
C ARG A 3 7.23 7.82 5.99
N GLU A 4 7.38 8.62 7.02
CA GLU A 4 6.56 9.81 7.18
C GLU A 4 6.87 10.86 6.15
N ALA A 5 8.16 11.03 5.83
CA ALA A 5 8.57 12.00 4.83
C ALA A 5 8.03 11.64 3.45
N LYS A 6 8.07 10.35 3.10
CA LYS A 6 7.55 9.89 1.83
C LYS A 6 6.04 10.04 1.75
N LEU A 7 5.34 9.75 2.84
CA LEU A 7 3.89 9.92 2.86
C LEU A 7 3.51 11.36 2.61
N LYS A 8 4.19 12.30 3.28
CA LYS A 8 3.90 13.72 3.08
C LYS A 8 4.20 14.16 1.67
N LEU A 9 5.29 13.66 1.10
CA LEU A 9 5.65 14.00 -0.28
C LEU A 9 4.56 13.54 -1.24
N TYR A 10 4.12 12.30 -1.09
CA TYR A 10 3.10 11.74 -1.98
C TYR A 10 1.74 12.39 -1.77
N GLU A 11 1.44 12.78 -0.54
CA GLU A 11 0.22 13.53 -0.27
C GLU A 11 0.21 14.85 -1.05
N SER A 12 1.34 15.55 -1.03
CA SER A 12 1.44 16.85 -1.71
C SER A 12 1.40 16.70 -3.23
N ARG A 13 1.75 15.52 -3.74
CA ARG A 13 1.77 15.28 -5.18
C ARG A 13 0.49 14.66 -5.70
N GLY A 14 -0.51 14.47 -4.86
CA GLY A 14 -1.80 13.96 -5.29
C GLY A 14 -1.85 12.47 -5.55
N VAL A 15 -0.89 11.71 -5.01
CA VAL A 15 -0.89 10.26 -5.15
C VAL A 15 -2.15 9.69 -4.53
N TYR A 16 -2.83 8.80 -5.25
CA TYR A 16 -4.07 8.23 -4.77
C TYR A 16 -3.86 7.01 -3.87
N GLU A 17 -2.88 6.19 -4.21
CA GLU A 17 -2.64 4.96 -3.48
C GLU A 17 -1.14 4.72 -3.35
N TYR A 18 -0.73 4.19 -2.21
CA TYR A 18 0.68 3.98 -1.90
C TYR A 18 0.83 2.69 -1.10
N TRP A 19 1.74 1.84 -1.52
CA TRP A 19 2.00 0.57 -0.85
C TRP A 19 3.38 0.58 -0.24
N ILE A 20 3.49 0.12 1.01
CA ILE A 20 4.78 -0.08 1.66
C ILE A 20 4.98 -1.58 1.83
N VAL A 21 6.00 -2.12 1.17
CA VAL A 21 6.31 -3.55 1.23
C VAL A 21 7.35 -3.77 2.32
N ASP A 22 7.01 -4.59 3.30
CA ASP A 22 7.91 -4.93 4.38
C ASP A 22 8.39 -6.37 4.19
N TRP A 23 9.63 -6.51 3.74
CA TRP A 23 10.19 -7.83 3.43
C TRP A 23 10.47 -8.65 4.67
N ARG A 24 10.78 -7.99 5.78
CA ARG A 24 11.05 -8.70 7.02
C ARG A 24 9.82 -9.36 7.59
N LEU A 25 8.73 -8.61 7.62
CA LEU A 25 7.47 -9.08 8.18
C LEU A 25 6.59 -9.75 7.14
N GLN A 26 7.02 -9.70 5.87
CA GLN A 26 6.27 -10.26 4.74
C GLN A 26 4.84 -9.75 4.73
N GLN A 27 4.73 -8.43 4.65
CA GLN A 27 3.43 -7.77 4.65
C GLN A 27 3.49 -6.53 3.79
N ILE A 28 2.31 -6.05 3.40
CA ILE A 28 2.16 -4.82 2.63
C ILE A 28 1.16 -3.92 3.35
N GLU A 29 1.56 -2.68 3.61
CA GLU A 29 0.65 -1.66 4.12
C GLU A 29 0.10 -0.88 2.94
N VAL A 30 -1.23 -0.78 2.87
CA VAL A 30 -1.90 -0.09 1.77
C VAL A 30 -2.45 1.22 2.28
N TYR A 31 -1.95 2.31 1.71
CA TYR A 31 -2.42 3.65 2.03
C TYR A 31 -3.24 4.18 0.87
N ARG A 32 -4.39 4.79 1.15
CA ARG A 32 -5.23 5.40 0.13
C ARG A 32 -5.59 6.81 0.52
N ARG A 33 -5.78 7.64 -0.51
CA ARG A 33 -6.12 9.02 -0.30
C ARG A 33 -7.53 9.18 0.21
N GLU A 34 -7.66 9.94 1.30
CA GLU A 34 -8.94 10.42 1.79
C GLU A 34 -8.81 11.92 1.90
N GLN A 35 -9.47 12.64 0.99
CA GLN A 35 -9.35 14.10 0.90
C GLN A 35 -7.89 14.48 0.63
N ALA A 36 -7.22 15.15 1.57
CA ALA A 36 -5.86 15.63 1.36
C ALA A 36 -4.79 14.69 1.92
N PHE A 37 -5.19 13.57 2.52
CA PHE A 37 -4.26 12.73 3.25
C PHE A 37 -4.25 11.30 2.74
N LEU A 38 -3.08 10.66 2.85
CA LEU A 38 -2.94 9.24 2.61
C LEU A 38 -3.08 8.54 3.96
N LYS A 39 -4.07 7.68 4.08
CA LYS A 39 -4.36 6.99 5.32
C LYS A 39 -4.21 5.50 5.16
N LEU A 40 -3.70 4.84 6.19
CA LEU A 40 -3.57 3.40 6.19
C LEU A 40 -4.95 2.77 6.15
N LYS A 41 -5.22 2.01 5.10
CA LYS A 41 -6.51 1.35 4.93
C LYS A 41 -6.46 -0.09 5.37
N MET A 42 -5.36 -0.78 5.13
CA MET A 42 -5.25 -2.18 5.50
C MET A 42 -3.80 -2.61 5.49
N THR A 43 -3.53 -3.67 6.22
CA THR A 43 -2.24 -4.35 6.16
C THR A 43 -2.51 -5.76 5.65
N LEU A 44 -1.82 -6.15 4.58
CA LEU A 44 -2.01 -7.45 3.96
C LEU A 44 -0.85 -8.36 4.32
N TYR A 45 -1.18 -9.62 4.61
CA TYR A 45 -0.21 -10.63 5.01
C TYR A 45 -0.10 -11.70 3.95
N ALA A 46 0.75 -12.70 4.19
CA ALA A 46 1.04 -13.72 3.18
C ALA A 46 -0.22 -14.47 2.71
N SER A 47 -1.22 -14.59 3.59
CA SER A 47 -2.45 -15.31 3.23
C SER A 47 -3.45 -14.43 2.48
N ASP A 48 -3.14 -13.15 2.30
CA ASP A 48 -4.07 -12.21 1.69
C ASP A 48 -3.77 -12.02 0.21
N THR A 49 -4.68 -11.31 -0.46
CA THR A 49 -4.55 -10.98 -1.87
C THR A 49 -4.60 -9.46 -2.01
N LEU A 50 -3.66 -8.91 -2.79
CA LEU A 50 -3.61 -7.47 -3.04
C LEU A 50 -4.56 -7.13 -4.17
N GLU A 51 -5.45 -6.18 -3.92
CA GLU A 51 -6.37 -5.64 -4.92
C GLU A 51 -6.33 -4.12 -4.86
N SER A 52 -6.69 -3.49 -5.96
CA SER A 52 -6.71 -2.03 -6.01
C SER A 52 -7.89 -1.54 -6.82
N PRO A 53 -8.62 -0.54 -6.32
CA PRO A 53 -9.72 0.05 -7.11
C PRO A 53 -9.23 0.75 -8.36
N LEU A 54 -7.94 1.09 -8.44
CA LEU A 54 -7.36 1.70 -9.63
C LEU A 54 -7.11 0.69 -10.73
N LEU A 55 -7.06 -0.60 -10.39
CA LEU A 55 -6.73 -1.67 -11.33
C LEU A 55 -7.83 -2.73 -11.26
N PRO A 56 -8.93 -2.53 -11.99
CA PRO A 56 -10.02 -3.51 -11.99
C PRO A 56 -9.50 -4.87 -12.40
N ASP A 57 -10.00 -5.90 -11.75
CA ASP A 57 -9.63 -7.29 -12.02
C ASP A 57 -8.19 -7.63 -11.62
N PHE A 58 -7.47 -6.69 -11.01
CA PHE A 58 -6.15 -6.98 -10.49
C PHE A 58 -6.30 -7.69 -9.15
N ALA A 59 -5.66 -8.85 -9.02
CA ALA A 59 -5.64 -9.60 -7.76
C ALA A 59 -4.33 -10.36 -7.71
N TYR A 60 -3.47 -10.01 -6.75
CA TYR A 60 -2.14 -10.61 -6.66
C TYR A 60 -1.97 -11.24 -5.27
N PRO A 61 -1.78 -12.55 -5.19
CA PRO A 61 -1.56 -13.21 -3.89
C PRO A 61 -0.27 -12.72 -3.26
N ILE A 62 -0.36 -12.26 -2.02
CA ILE A 62 0.80 -11.69 -1.33
C ILE A 62 1.91 -12.74 -1.19
N ALA A 63 1.55 -14.00 -1.00
CA ALA A 63 2.55 -15.05 -0.85
C ALA A 63 3.51 -15.11 -2.04
N ARG A 64 3.05 -14.77 -3.24
CA ARG A 64 3.91 -14.82 -4.43
C ARG A 64 4.99 -13.74 -4.40
N LEU A 65 4.70 -12.63 -3.75
CA LEU A 65 5.66 -11.53 -3.69
C LEU A 65 6.87 -11.91 -2.86
N PHE A 66 6.67 -12.77 -1.86
CA PHE A 66 7.73 -13.12 -0.92
C PHE A 66 8.31 -14.53 -1.16
N MET A 67 8.03 -15.11 -2.31
CA MET A 67 8.58 -16.43 -2.65
C MET A 67 10.07 -16.37 -2.95
#